data_7d8c6ed63fd6aca7aad385054517e3bd
#
_entry.id   7d8c6ed63fd6aca7aad385054517e3bd
#
_cell.length_a   1.000
_cell.length_b   1.000
_cell.length_c   1.000
_cell.angle_alpha   90.00
_cell.angle_beta   90.00
_cell.angle_gamma   90.00
#
_symmetry.space_group_name_H-M   'P 1'
#
loop_
_entity.id
_entity.type
_entity.pdbx_description
1 polymer ?
#
loop_
_entity_poly.entity_id
_entity_poly.type
_entity_poly.pdbx_seq_one_letter_code
_entity_poly.pdbx_strand_id
1 'polypeptide(L)'
;MSNGPFRVGIGGPVGSGKTALTDRLCKHLRDRHDIAVITNDIYTREDAEFLTRSGALAPERIIGVETGGCPHTAIREDASINLAAVDEMTARFPGLEVLFIESGGDNLAATFSPELSDLTIYVIDVAAGEKIPRKGGPGITKSDLFIINKTDLAPHVGADLSVMEADTRRMRPTRPYVMTNLRTQAGLAEVVAFIEQKGMLV
;
A
#
# COMPACT_ATOMS: atom_id res chain seq x y z
N MET A 1 5.19 21.59 -14.03
CA MET A 1 5.66 20.36 -14.65
C MET A 1 5.86 19.36 -13.51
N SER A 2 5.13 18.27 -13.46
CA SER A 2 5.27 17.25 -12.41
C SER A 2 6.67 16.62 -12.52
N ASN A 3 7.41 16.61 -11.42
CA ASN A 3 8.73 15.97 -11.35
C ASN A 3 8.62 14.43 -11.30
N GLY A 4 7.90 13.80 -12.22
CA GLY A 4 7.69 12.36 -12.29
C GLY A 4 6.27 11.91 -11.86
N PRO A 5 6.02 10.59 -11.77
CA PRO A 5 4.74 10.04 -11.35
C PRO A 5 4.45 10.33 -9.87
N PHE A 6 3.16 10.38 -9.52
CA PHE A 6 2.71 10.39 -8.13
C PHE A 6 2.96 9.02 -7.49
N ARG A 7 3.84 8.95 -6.49
CA ARG A 7 4.31 7.71 -5.88
C ARG A 7 3.54 7.39 -4.62
N VAL A 8 2.86 6.26 -4.61
CA VAL A 8 2.03 5.77 -3.51
C VAL A 8 2.68 4.55 -2.86
N GLY A 9 3.21 4.73 -1.65
CA GLY A 9 3.76 3.65 -0.85
C GLY A 9 2.67 2.87 -0.11
N ILE A 10 2.65 1.55 -0.26
CA ILE A 10 1.70 0.63 0.40
C ILE A 10 2.48 -0.27 1.35
N GLY A 11 2.39 0.01 2.64
CA GLY A 11 3.04 -0.74 3.72
C GLY A 11 2.07 -1.53 4.57
N GLY A 12 2.61 -2.42 5.39
CA GLY A 12 1.86 -3.22 6.35
C GLY A 12 2.41 -4.64 6.51
N PRO A 13 1.97 -5.38 7.55
CA PRO A 13 2.43 -6.72 7.84
C PRO A 13 2.18 -7.71 6.70
N VAL A 14 2.94 -8.80 6.70
CA VAL A 14 2.67 -9.94 5.81
C VAL A 14 1.25 -10.42 6.06
N GLY A 15 0.53 -10.74 4.98
CA GLY A 15 -0.85 -11.22 5.05
C GLY A 15 -1.92 -10.16 5.30
N SER A 16 -1.59 -8.87 5.51
CA SER A 16 -2.58 -7.81 5.74
C SER A 16 -3.47 -7.52 4.52
N GLY A 17 -3.02 -7.90 3.31
CA GLY A 17 -3.75 -7.71 2.05
C GLY A 17 -3.25 -6.53 1.22
N LYS A 18 -1.97 -6.14 1.37
CA LYS A 18 -1.31 -5.12 0.54
C LYS A 18 -1.42 -5.45 -0.95
N THR A 19 -1.00 -6.66 -1.33
CA THR A 19 -1.01 -7.13 -2.73
C THR A 19 -2.43 -7.19 -3.29
N ALA A 20 -3.41 -7.61 -2.47
CA ALA A 20 -4.82 -7.56 -2.86
C ALA A 20 -5.31 -6.12 -3.05
N LEU A 21 -4.87 -5.17 -2.22
CA LEU A 21 -5.18 -3.76 -2.39
C LEU A 21 -4.56 -3.22 -3.68
N THR A 22 -3.28 -3.50 -3.90
CA THR A 22 -2.54 -3.10 -5.11
C THR A 22 -3.25 -3.62 -6.38
N ASP A 23 -3.65 -4.91 -6.39
CA ASP A 23 -4.42 -5.51 -7.49
C ASP A 23 -5.73 -4.76 -7.76
N ARG A 24 -6.50 -4.47 -6.70
CA ARG A 24 -7.78 -3.77 -6.84
C ARG A 24 -7.62 -2.32 -7.31
N LEU A 25 -6.63 -1.61 -6.78
CA LEU A 25 -6.31 -0.25 -7.20
C LEU A 25 -5.90 -0.20 -8.69
N CYS A 26 -5.01 -1.11 -9.10
CA CYS A 26 -4.60 -1.21 -10.49
C CYS A 26 -5.80 -1.43 -11.42
N LYS A 27 -6.64 -2.43 -11.13
CA LYS A 27 -7.83 -2.75 -11.95
C LYS A 27 -8.85 -1.61 -12.01
N HIS A 28 -8.93 -0.79 -10.96
CA HIS A 28 -9.86 0.33 -10.90
C HIS A 28 -9.35 1.58 -11.62
N LEU A 29 -8.03 1.79 -11.61
CA LEU A 29 -7.42 3.04 -12.10
C LEU A 29 -6.84 2.93 -13.52
N ARG A 30 -6.42 1.74 -13.97
CA ARG A 30 -5.66 1.54 -15.22
C ARG A 30 -6.35 2.01 -16.50
N ASP A 31 -7.68 2.08 -16.50
CA ASP A 31 -8.44 2.52 -17.67
C ASP A 31 -8.57 4.07 -17.75
N ARG A 32 -8.15 4.76 -16.69
CA ARG A 32 -8.23 6.22 -16.56
C ARG A 32 -6.87 6.89 -16.37
N HIS A 33 -5.90 6.16 -15.86
CA HIS A 33 -4.56 6.67 -15.54
C HIS A 33 -3.48 5.75 -16.07
N ASP A 34 -2.34 6.37 -16.42
CA ASP A 34 -1.13 5.63 -16.77
C ASP A 34 -0.43 5.20 -15.46
N ILE A 35 -0.47 3.90 -15.15
CA ILE A 35 -0.01 3.38 -13.86
C ILE A 35 1.01 2.26 -14.01
N ALA A 36 1.88 2.13 -13.00
CA ALA A 36 2.83 1.02 -12.85
C ALA A 36 2.96 0.61 -11.39
N VAL A 37 3.61 -0.54 -11.15
CA VAL A 37 3.80 -1.11 -9.81
C VAL A 37 5.23 -1.58 -9.61
N ILE A 38 5.79 -1.28 -8.44
CA ILE A 38 6.98 -1.91 -7.89
C ILE A 38 6.56 -2.69 -6.65
N THR A 39 6.87 -3.99 -6.58
CA THR A 39 6.69 -4.81 -5.38
C THR A 39 8.04 -5.15 -4.79
N ASN A 40 8.12 -5.17 -3.46
CA ASN A 40 9.30 -5.60 -2.74
C ASN A 40 9.04 -6.94 -2.05
N ASP A 41 9.99 -7.85 -2.15
CA ASP A 41 10.00 -9.09 -1.40
C ASP A 41 11.44 -9.42 -0.99
N ILE A 42 11.59 -10.28 0.03
CA ILE A 42 12.92 -10.59 0.59
C ILE A 42 13.69 -11.53 -0.35
N TYR A 43 13.05 -12.60 -0.82
CA TYR A 43 13.70 -13.68 -1.59
C TYR A 43 12.94 -14.09 -2.85
N THR A 44 11.76 -13.52 -3.12
CA THR A 44 10.90 -13.95 -4.22
C THR A 44 10.37 -12.76 -4.99
N ARG A 45 9.65 -13.06 -6.07
CA ARG A 45 8.85 -12.09 -6.83
C ARG A 45 7.38 -12.48 -6.82
N GLU A 46 6.94 -13.16 -5.76
CA GLU A 46 5.62 -13.76 -5.70
C GLU A 46 4.51 -12.72 -5.87
N ASP A 47 4.64 -11.55 -5.24
CA ASP A 47 3.68 -10.47 -5.35
C ASP A 47 3.61 -9.90 -6.79
N ALA A 48 4.76 -9.71 -7.46
CA ALA A 48 4.81 -9.29 -8.87
C ALA A 48 4.19 -10.35 -9.79
N GLU A 49 4.50 -11.62 -9.56
CA GLU A 49 3.91 -12.73 -10.30
C GLU A 49 2.42 -12.85 -10.06
N PHE A 50 1.95 -12.65 -8.83
CA PHE A 50 0.52 -12.63 -8.51
C PHE A 50 -0.18 -11.51 -9.29
N LEU A 51 0.31 -10.28 -9.25
CA LEU A 51 -0.26 -9.14 -9.97
C LEU A 51 -0.29 -9.38 -11.49
N THR A 52 0.74 -10.01 -12.03
CA THR A 52 0.80 -10.41 -13.44
C THR A 52 -0.26 -11.46 -13.76
N ARG A 53 -0.33 -12.56 -12.99
CA ARG A 53 -1.31 -13.62 -13.18
C ARG A 53 -2.76 -13.17 -13.01
N SER A 54 -3.00 -12.24 -12.09
CA SER A 54 -4.33 -11.66 -11.84
C SER A 54 -4.78 -10.71 -12.95
N GLY A 55 -3.88 -10.32 -13.85
CA GLY A 55 -4.15 -9.31 -14.88
C GLY A 55 -4.36 -7.92 -14.30
N ALA A 56 -3.65 -7.59 -13.20
CA ALA A 56 -3.69 -6.25 -12.60
C ALA A 56 -3.23 -5.19 -13.61
N LEU A 57 -2.07 -5.42 -14.21
CA LEU A 57 -1.47 -4.62 -15.29
C LEU A 57 -0.79 -5.54 -16.31
N ALA A 58 -0.35 -4.97 -17.43
CA ALA A 58 0.56 -5.63 -18.35
C ALA A 58 1.91 -5.92 -17.65
N PRO A 59 2.55 -7.08 -17.94
CA PRO A 59 3.75 -7.52 -17.22
C PRO A 59 4.89 -6.48 -17.19
N GLU A 60 5.06 -5.73 -18.27
CA GLU A 60 6.08 -4.70 -18.41
C GLU A 60 5.87 -3.49 -17.48
N ARG A 61 4.70 -3.38 -16.86
CA ARG A 61 4.33 -2.34 -15.88
C ARG A 61 4.48 -2.78 -14.43
N ILE A 62 5.02 -3.97 -14.21
CA ILE A 62 5.22 -4.55 -12.87
C ILE A 62 6.69 -4.92 -12.73
N ILE A 63 7.37 -4.38 -11.72
CA ILE A 63 8.74 -4.77 -11.33
C ILE A 63 8.69 -5.40 -9.94
N GLY A 64 9.24 -6.62 -9.81
CA GLY A 64 9.55 -7.25 -8.54
C GLY A 64 10.99 -6.95 -8.12
N VAL A 65 11.17 -6.32 -6.97
CA VAL A 65 12.48 -6.04 -6.36
C VAL A 65 12.75 -7.05 -5.26
N GLU A 66 13.85 -7.78 -5.37
CA GLU A 66 14.35 -8.67 -4.32
C GLU A 66 15.29 -7.88 -3.40
N THR A 67 14.87 -7.66 -2.15
CA THR A 67 15.59 -6.80 -1.22
C THR A 67 16.74 -7.50 -0.50
N GLY A 68 16.79 -8.84 -0.55
CA GLY A 68 17.90 -9.67 -0.05
C GLY A 68 18.16 -9.59 1.46
N GLY A 69 17.32 -8.86 2.20
CA GLY A 69 17.52 -8.59 3.62
C GLY A 69 16.24 -8.04 4.27
N CYS A 70 16.41 -7.08 5.18
CA CYS A 70 15.28 -6.49 5.88
C CYS A 70 14.45 -5.59 4.94
N PRO A 71 13.16 -5.87 4.68
CA PRO A 71 12.33 -5.09 3.78
C PRO A 71 12.19 -3.61 4.19
N HIS A 72 12.30 -3.32 5.49
CA HIS A 72 12.23 -1.96 6.02
C HIS A 72 13.39 -1.10 5.52
N THR A 73 14.59 -1.69 5.38
CA THR A 73 15.76 -0.98 4.88
C THR A 73 15.51 -0.47 3.47
N ALA A 74 14.98 -1.33 2.59
CA ALA A 74 14.75 -1.00 1.18
C ALA A 74 13.72 0.10 0.92
N ILE A 75 12.82 0.36 1.89
CA ILE A 75 11.82 1.42 1.74
C ILE A 75 12.14 2.68 2.55
N ARG A 76 13.15 2.65 3.42
CA ARG A 76 13.46 3.76 4.32
C ARG A 76 14.94 4.10 4.45
N GLU A 77 15.77 3.22 5.06
CA GLU A 77 17.17 3.55 5.39
C GLU A 77 18.08 3.57 4.16
N ASP A 78 17.83 2.65 3.22
CA ASP A 78 18.53 2.57 1.93
C ASP A 78 17.54 2.26 0.83
N ALA A 79 16.87 3.28 0.36
CA ALA A 79 15.89 3.17 -0.71
C ALA A 79 16.49 3.08 -2.12
N SER A 80 17.82 2.98 -2.26
CA SER A 80 18.54 3.07 -3.54
C SER A 80 18.04 2.07 -4.59
N ILE A 81 17.78 0.83 -4.19
CA ILE A 81 17.28 -0.22 -5.10
C ILE A 81 15.87 0.12 -5.63
N ASN A 82 15.00 0.67 -4.78
CA ASN A 82 13.67 1.11 -5.18
C ASN A 82 13.70 2.39 -6.00
N LEU A 83 14.58 3.34 -5.68
CA LEU A 83 14.77 4.56 -6.48
C LEU A 83 15.26 4.22 -7.88
N ALA A 84 16.18 3.25 -8.02
CA ALA A 84 16.59 2.76 -9.34
C ALA A 84 15.42 2.13 -10.12
N ALA A 85 14.54 1.39 -9.47
CA ALA A 85 13.33 0.84 -10.10
C ALA A 85 12.32 1.95 -10.48
N VAL A 86 12.20 3.00 -9.68
CA VAL A 86 11.40 4.20 -10.00
C VAL A 86 11.93 4.88 -11.25
N ASP A 87 13.24 5.08 -11.32
CA ASP A 87 13.90 5.69 -12.48
C ASP A 87 13.72 4.85 -13.75
N GLU A 88 13.85 3.53 -13.64
CA GLU A 88 13.61 2.59 -14.74
C GLU A 88 12.19 2.71 -15.27
N MET A 89 11.18 2.68 -14.37
CA MET A 89 9.77 2.77 -14.76
C MET A 89 9.45 4.13 -15.39
N THR A 90 9.97 5.21 -14.81
CA THR A 90 9.75 6.56 -15.34
C THR A 90 10.38 6.75 -16.72
N ALA A 91 11.57 6.18 -16.94
CA ALA A 91 12.22 6.22 -18.25
C ALA A 91 11.49 5.36 -19.29
N ARG A 92 10.98 4.19 -18.88
CA ARG A 92 10.23 3.27 -19.75
C ARG A 92 8.86 3.81 -20.14
N PHE A 93 8.21 4.54 -19.23
CA PHE A 93 6.86 5.10 -19.41
C PHE A 93 6.85 6.61 -19.14
N PRO A 94 7.22 7.44 -20.13
CA PRO A 94 7.31 8.90 -19.94
C PRO A 94 5.98 9.58 -19.58
N GLY A 95 4.84 8.93 -19.83
CA GLY A 95 3.51 9.39 -19.47
C GLY A 95 2.99 8.86 -18.14
N LEU A 96 3.85 8.16 -17.35
CA LEU A 96 3.43 7.55 -16.11
C LEU A 96 2.89 8.58 -15.11
N GLU A 97 1.64 8.40 -14.66
CA GLU A 97 0.96 9.30 -13.75
C GLU A 97 1.04 8.83 -12.30
N VAL A 98 0.87 7.51 -12.08
CA VAL A 98 0.87 6.91 -10.73
C VAL A 98 1.80 5.71 -10.68
N LEU A 99 2.61 5.65 -9.63
CA LEU A 99 3.47 4.51 -9.33
C LEU A 99 3.17 3.98 -7.94
N PHE A 100 2.63 2.77 -7.86
CA PHE A 100 2.46 2.07 -6.60
C PHE A 100 3.76 1.38 -6.21
N ILE A 101 4.16 1.51 -4.93
CA ILE A 101 5.35 0.86 -4.36
C ILE A 101 4.90 0.07 -3.14
N GLU A 102 4.83 -1.26 -3.28
CA GLU A 102 4.43 -2.17 -2.21
C GLU A 102 5.65 -2.64 -1.42
N SER A 103 5.56 -2.59 -0.08
CA SER A 103 6.61 -3.12 0.79
C SER A 103 6.55 -4.64 0.92
N GLY A 104 7.67 -5.27 1.20
CA GLY A 104 7.81 -6.74 1.35
C GLY A 104 7.24 -7.33 2.64
N GLY A 105 6.50 -6.55 3.41
CA GLY A 105 5.95 -6.95 4.71
C GLY A 105 6.67 -6.27 5.87
N ASP A 106 5.93 -5.41 6.56
CA ASP A 106 6.47 -4.52 7.56
C ASP A 106 5.89 -4.78 8.94
N ASN A 107 6.57 -4.29 9.95
CA ASN A 107 5.99 -4.13 11.29
C ASN A 107 5.41 -2.71 11.45
N LEU A 108 4.77 -2.44 12.61
CA LEU A 108 4.13 -1.15 12.89
C LEU A 108 5.10 0.05 12.93
N ALA A 109 6.41 -0.19 12.96
CA ALA A 109 7.43 0.84 12.97
C ALA A 109 7.84 1.32 11.58
N ALA A 110 7.51 0.55 10.53
CA ALA A 110 7.91 0.88 9.16
C ALA A 110 7.16 2.09 8.61
N THR A 111 7.90 2.92 7.89
CA THR A 111 7.39 4.04 7.09
C THR A 111 8.25 4.19 5.86
N PHE A 112 7.67 4.63 4.76
CA PHE A 112 8.43 4.95 3.55
C PHE A 112 9.31 6.18 3.75
N SER A 113 10.47 6.19 3.08
CA SER A 113 11.26 7.41 2.91
C SER A 113 10.47 8.44 2.11
N PRO A 114 10.50 9.73 2.50
CA PRO A 114 9.91 10.81 1.70
C PRO A 114 10.48 10.95 0.28
N GLU A 115 11.69 10.41 0.05
CA GLU A 115 12.30 10.38 -1.28
C GLU A 115 11.67 9.31 -2.17
N LEU A 116 11.06 8.27 -1.58
CA LEU A 116 10.50 7.13 -2.29
C LEU A 116 8.99 7.27 -2.54
N SER A 117 8.23 7.88 -1.63
CA SER A 117 6.79 8.01 -1.77
C SER A 117 6.27 9.40 -1.38
N ASP A 118 5.31 9.89 -2.19
CA ASP A 118 4.62 11.16 -1.98
C ASP A 118 3.38 10.97 -1.08
N LEU A 119 2.81 9.76 -1.09
CA LEU A 119 1.67 9.35 -0.26
C LEU A 119 1.93 7.98 0.34
N THR A 120 1.58 7.79 1.61
CA THR A 120 1.75 6.52 2.31
C THR A 120 0.41 5.94 2.76
N ILE A 121 0.17 4.68 2.41
CA ILE A 121 -0.97 3.87 2.88
C ILE A 121 -0.42 2.76 3.76
N TYR A 122 -0.99 2.57 4.94
CA TYR A 122 -0.61 1.48 5.82
C TYR A 122 -1.80 0.55 6.06
N VAL A 123 -1.61 -0.75 5.78
CA VAL A 123 -2.67 -1.76 5.82
C VAL A 123 -2.43 -2.74 6.94
N ILE A 124 -3.41 -2.93 7.81
CA ILE A 124 -3.51 -4.08 8.72
C ILE A 124 -4.75 -4.88 8.40
N ASP A 125 -4.91 -6.04 9.01
CA ASP A 125 -6.17 -6.79 8.97
C ASP A 125 -6.69 -7.10 10.39
N VAL A 126 -7.95 -7.48 10.47
CA VAL A 126 -8.61 -7.77 11.75
C VAL A 126 -8.06 -9.03 12.43
N ALA A 127 -7.48 -9.98 11.67
CA ALA A 127 -6.92 -11.21 12.20
C ALA A 127 -5.60 -10.99 12.97
N ALA A 128 -4.93 -9.87 12.73
CA ALA A 128 -3.77 -9.45 13.52
C ALA A 128 -4.13 -9.12 15.00
N GLY A 129 -5.41 -8.95 15.28
CA GLY A 129 -5.97 -8.72 16.61
C GLY A 129 -6.51 -7.30 16.80
N GLU A 130 -7.65 -7.20 17.52
CA GLU A 130 -8.33 -5.92 17.75
C GLU A 130 -7.49 -4.86 18.45
N LYS A 131 -6.41 -5.28 19.16
CA LYS A 131 -5.54 -4.38 19.93
C LYS A 131 -4.49 -3.67 19.07
N ILE A 132 -4.35 -4.04 17.80
CA ILE A 132 -3.29 -3.48 16.94
C ILE A 132 -3.42 -1.96 16.80
N PRO A 133 -4.59 -1.36 16.53
CA PRO A 133 -4.69 0.10 16.41
C PRO A 133 -4.18 0.83 17.66
N ARG A 134 -4.52 0.36 18.88
CA ARG A 134 -4.10 1.01 20.14
C ARG A 134 -2.61 0.88 20.46
N LYS A 135 -1.91 -0.11 19.87
CA LYS A 135 -0.45 -0.22 20.00
C LYS A 135 0.27 0.94 19.30
N GLY A 136 -0.37 1.55 18.32
CA GLY A 136 0.21 2.65 17.58
C GLY A 136 1.43 2.21 16.78
N GLY A 137 2.40 3.11 16.68
CA GLY A 137 3.57 2.97 15.84
C GLY A 137 3.48 3.87 14.60
N PRO A 138 4.61 4.21 13.98
CA PRO A 138 4.66 5.14 12.86
C PRO A 138 3.78 4.73 11.66
N GLY A 139 3.71 3.44 11.34
CA GLY A 139 2.83 2.93 10.28
C GLY A 139 1.37 3.32 10.51
N ILE A 140 0.88 3.20 11.75
CA ILE A 140 -0.49 3.57 12.10
C ILE A 140 -0.63 5.10 12.23
N THR A 141 0.26 5.76 12.95
CA THR A 141 0.07 7.15 13.37
C THR A 141 0.52 8.18 12.34
N LYS A 142 1.43 7.83 11.44
CA LYS A 142 2.05 8.77 10.48
C LYS A 142 1.64 8.55 9.03
N SER A 143 1.18 7.35 8.63
CA SER A 143 0.69 7.13 7.26
C SER A 143 -0.42 8.11 6.90
N ASP A 144 -0.50 8.49 5.63
CA ASP A 144 -1.52 9.43 5.16
C ASP A 144 -2.90 8.79 5.20
N LEU A 145 -3.00 7.52 4.81
CA LEU A 145 -4.20 6.71 4.96
C LEU A 145 -3.88 5.42 5.73
N PHE A 146 -4.74 5.05 6.66
CA PHE A 146 -4.69 3.78 7.38
C PHE A 146 -5.85 2.89 6.98
N ILE A 147 -5.58 1.61 6.71
CA ILE A 147 -6.59 0.65 6.27
C ILE A 147 -6.68 -0.50 7.27
N ILE A 148 -7.89 -0.81 7.72
CA ILE A 148 -8.22 -2.02 8.47
C ILE A 148 -8.98 -2.94 7.52
N ASN A 149 -8.30 -3.96 7.02
CA ASN A 149 -8.81 -4.87 6.00
C ASN A 149 -9.42 -6.14 6.59
N LYS A 150 -10.09 -6.92 5.75
CA LYS A 150 -10.71 -8.21 6.05
C LYS A 150 -11.77 -8.12 7.15
N THR A 151 -12.56 -7.04 7.15
CA THR A 151 -13.59 -6.78 8.18
C THR A 151 -14.62 -7.91 8.30
N ASP A 152 -14.82 -8.70 7.25
CA ASP A 152 -15.65 -9.91 7.25
C ASP A 152 -15.12 -11.01 8.19
N LEU A 153 -13.83 -11.04 8.47
CA LEU A 153 -13.23 -12.03 9.37
C LEU A 153 -13.38 -11.66 10.86
N ALA A 154 -13.78 -10.44 11.20
CA ALA A 154 -13.85 -9.97 12.58
C ALA A 154 -14.63 -10.93 13.52
N PRO A 155 -15.84 -11.43 13.17
CA PRO A 155 -16.55 -12.39 14.00
C PRO A 155 -15.82 -13.73 14.18
N HIS A 156 -15.02 -14.14 13.18
CA HIS A 156 -14.32 -15.42 13.19
C HIS A 156 -13.02 -15.41 14.00
N VAL A 157 -12.45 -14.24 14.19
CA VAL A 157 -11.17 -14.05 14.94
C VAL A 157 -11.39 -13.39 16.30
N GLY A 158 -12.66 -13.16 16.69
CA GLY A 158 -13.01 -12.53 17.95
C GLY A 158 -12.58 -11.06 18.05
N ALA A 159 -12.50 -10.36 16.94
CA ALA A 159 -12.19 -8.93 16.90
C ALA A 159 -13.48 -8.10 16.89
N ASP A 160 -13.51 -7.06 17.70
CA ASP A 160 -14.60 -6.07 17.73
C ASP A 160 -14.19 -4.86 16.87
N LEU A 161 -14.91 -4.66 15.77
CA LEU A 161 -14.66 -3.54 14.86
C LEU A 161 -14.89 -2.18 15.53
N SER A 162 -15.83 -2.08 16.46
CA SER A 162 -16.11 -0.84 17.18
C SER A 162 -14.93 -0.45 18.10
N VAL A 163 -14.30 -1.44 18.72
CA VAL A 163 -13.09 -1.26 19.52
C VAL A 163 -11.91 -0.83 18.64
N MET A 164 -11.70 -1.50 17.50
CA MET A 164 -10.65 -1.13 16.55
C MET A 164 -10.85 0.29 16.00
N GLU A 165 -12.08 0.67 15.72
CA GLU A 165 -12.41 2.01 15.25
C GLU A 165 -12.15 3.08 16.32
N ALA A 166 -12.61 2.86 17.55
CA ALA A 166 -12.38 3.79 18.67
C ALA A 166 -10.89 3.99 18.95
N ASP A 167 -10.12 2.90 18.95
CA ASP A 167 -8.67 2.94 19.12
C ASP A 167 -7.98 3.68 17.95
N THR A 168 -8.43 3.43 16.72
CA THR A 168 -7.92 4.12 15.54
C THR A 168 -8.16 5.62 15.61
N ARG A 169 -9.38 6.05 15.94
CA ARG A 169 -9.71 7.48 16.10
C ARG A 169 -8.87 8.15 17.19
N ARG A 170 -8.59 7.45 18.28
CA ARG A 170 -7.73 7.94 19.35
C ARG A 170 -6.28 8.11 18.88
N MET A 171 -5.76 7.15 18.12
CA MET A 171 -4.36 7.18 17.65
C MET A 171 -4.15 8.08 16.43
N ARG A 172 -5.22 8.37 15.68
CA ARG A 172 -5.24 9.17 14.45
C ARG A 172 -6.35 10.22 14.48
N PRO A 173 -6.33 11.18 15.41
CA PRO A 173 -7.47 12.09 15.61
C PRO A 173 -7.79 12.97 14.39
N THR A 174 -6.81 13.27 13.54
CA THR A 174 -6.96 14.13 12.36
C THR A 174 -6.61 13.43 11.04
N ARG A 175 -6.13 12.20 11.08
CA ARG A 175 -5.72 11.46 9.88
C ARG A 175 -6.77 10.43 9.49
N PRO A 176 -7.10 10.29 8.20
CA PRO A 176 -8.14 9.39 7.74
C PRO A 176 -7.76 7.91 7.89
N TYR A 177 -8.79 7.10 8.04
CA TYR A 177 -8.72 5.65 7.97
C TYR A 177 -9.95 5.11 7.23
N VAL A 178 -9.82 3.91 6.66
CA VAL A 178 -10.91 3.19 5.99
C VAL A 178 -10.93 1.75 6.46
N MET A 179 -12.13 1.23 6.75
CA MET A 179 -12.35 -0.18 6.96
C MET A 179 -12.72 -0.85 5.63
N THR A 180 -12.03 -1.93 5.28
CA THR A 180 -12.20 -2.56 3.97
C THR A 180 -12.49 -4.05 4.06
N ASN A 181 -13.21 -4.54 3.06
CA ASN A 181 -13.21 -5.94 2.66
C ASN A 181 -12.86 -5.99 1.16
N LEU A 182 -11.59 -6.19 0.85
CA LEU A 182 -11.11 -6.16 -0.53
C LEU A 182 -11.65 -7.33 -1.38
N ARG A 183 -12.17 -8.38 -0.76
CA ARG A 183 -12.85 -9.47 -1.48
C ARG A 183 -14.16 -9.03 -2.10
N THR A 184 -14.95 -8.24 -1.37
CA THR A 184 -16.22 -7.65 -1.82
C THR A 184 -16.05 -6.24 -2.38
N GLN A 185 -14.85 -5.67 -2.29
CA GLN A 185 -14.51 -4.30 -2.65
C GLN A 185 -15.15 -3.23 -1.74
N ALA A 186 -15.71 -3.61 -0.59
CA ALA A 186 -16.21 -2.65 0.39
C ALA A 186 -15.06 -1.73 0.88
N GLY A 187 -15.29 -0.43 0.88
CA GLY A 187 -14.30 0.59 1.23
C GLY A 187 -13.28 0.93 0.13
N LEU A 188 -13.22 0.17 -0.98
CA LEU A 188 -12.25 0.43 -2.05
C LEU A 188 -12.45 1.81 -2.71
N ALA A 189 -13.71 2.19 -2.97
CA ALA A 189 -14.03 3.48 -3.59
C ALA A 189 -13.51 4.68 -2.78
N GLU A 190 -13.56 4.57 -1.44
CA GLU A 190 -13.03 5.61 -0.53
C GLU A 190 -11.50 5.71 -0.62
N VAL A 191 -10.81 4.57 -0.73
CA VAL A 191 -9.35 4.52 -0.91
C VAL A 191 -8.96 5.14 -2.26
N VAL A 192 -9.67 4.79 -3.34
CA VAL A 192 -9.45 5.35 -4.68
C VAL A 192 -9.64 6.85 -4.68
N ALA A 193 -10.77 7.34 -4.16
CA ALA A 193 -11.07 8.77 -4.08
C ALA A 193 -10.01 9.54 -3.28
N PHE A 194 -9.49 8.95 -2.21
CA PHE A 194 -8.41 9.54 -1.42
C PHE A 194 -7.12 9.69 -2.23
N ILE A 195 -6.73 8.64 -2.98
CA ILE A 195 -5.52 8.66 -3.83
C ILE A 195 -5.68 9.71 -4.94
N GLU A 196 -6.81 9.71 -5.64
CA GLU A 196 -7.09 10.67 -6.72
C GLU A 196 -7.07 12.11 -6.22
N GLN A 197 -7.71 12.39 -5.09
CA GLN A 197 -7.71 13.71 -4.46
C GLN A 197 -6.30 14.18 -4.08
N LYS A 198 -5.47 13.29 -3.52
CA LYS A 198 -4.10 13.63 -3.09
C LYS A 198 -3.15 13.79 -4.25
N GLY A 199 -3.29 12.96 -5.29
CA GLY A 199 -2.49 13.02 -6.50
C GLY A 199 -2.96 14.10 -7.49
N MET A 200 -4.08 14.78 -7.22
CA MET A 200 -4.73 15.70 -8.17
C MET A 200 -4.98 15.05 -9.54
N LEU A 201 -5.36 13.77 -9.51
CA LEU A 201 -5.63 12.95 -10.69
C LEU A 201 -7.10 13.16 -11.12
N VAL A 202 -7.44 14.35 -11.62
CA VAL A 202 -8.81 14.71 -11.97
C VAL A 202 -8.89 15.05 -13.45
#